data_65ef9ef8b02f15c2c73d159daa98076a
#
_entry.id   65ef9ef8b02f15c2c73d159daa98076a
#
_cell.length_a   1.000
_cell.length_b   1.000
_cell.length_c   1.000
_cell.angle_alpha   90.00
_cell.angle_beta   90.00
_cell.angle_gamma   90.00
#
_symmetry.space_group_name_H-M   'P 1'
#
loop_
_entity.id
_entity.type
_entity.pdbx_description
1 polymer ?
#
loop_
_entity_poly.entity_id
_entity_poly.type
_entity_poly.pdbx_seq_one_letter_code
_entity_poly.pdbx_strand_id
1 'polypeptide(L)'
;MITIEEAKKKMDGVVIPLATIFKDDLSLDVDATQANVQWIVDQGAKPGNTVFIAVGSGGDFTVLTTEERKAAIKAIADVAVPNNIPTFASVQSTDIRTTIELCQWCEEVGIDIVQMSSAYYYDVKKGDIIAWVKEVAKHTDVGFAAYSHWYSGSKYDMTMDVAEEILKVRNTVAVKWASPNVANYLAGLKYFAPKAAVANNGPLTVHGHQLGAKAWISHVPNFFPQHSWKVHELMTAGNYDEANKVLDDFDNDYSQILDDIGAQTAGEGIFVKPFMKYMGRPSGPSRLPSVQSAVTDDITQRIKKLMDRAPSII
;
A
#
# COMPACT_ATOMS: atom_id res chain seq x y z
N MET A 1 -5.08 -3.45 -21.63
CA MET A 1 -3.80 -3.59 -20.85
C MET A 1 -3.12 -2.24 -20.76
N ILE A 2 -2.74 -1.78 -19.56
CA ILE A 2 -1.99 -0.54 -19.33
C ILE A 2 -0.54 -0.69 -19.82
N THR A 3 0.05 0.37 -20.38
CA THR A 3 1.45 0.40 -20.78
C THR A 3 2.37 0.87 -19.64
N ILE A 4 3.68 0.64 -19.75
CA ILE A 4 4.68 1.13 -18.78
C ILE A 4 4.64 2.67 -18.68
N GLU A 5 4.51 3.37 -19.80
CA GLU A 5 4.48 4.83 -19.80
C GLU A 5 3.19 5.39 -19.16
N GLU A 6 2.07 4.74 -19.35
CA GLU A 6 0.82 5.08 -18.65
C GLU A 6 0.93 4.79 -17.15
N ALA A 7 1.51 3.63 -16.78
CA ALA A 7 1.76 3.30 -15.38
C ALA A 7 2.68 4.31 -14.69
N LYS A 8 3.75 4.76 -15.35
CA LYS A 8 4.64 5.81 -14.82
C LYS A 8 3.93 7.14 -14.60
N LYS A 9 2.99 7.51 -15.47
CA LYS A 9 2.18 8.73 -15.30
C LYS A 9 1.16 8.59 -14.17
N LYS A 10 0.55 7.41 -14.03
CA LYS A 10 -0.44 7.13 -12.99
C LYS A 10 0.20 6.98 -11.61
N MET A 11 1.39 6.37 -11.55
CA MET A 11 2.10 6.12 -10.29
C MET A 11 2.97 7.30 -9.90
N ASP A 12 2.33 8.42 -9.59
CA ASP A 12 2.95 9.64 -9.09
C ASP A 12 2.18 10.10 -7.85
N GLY A 13 2.84 10.22 -6.70
CA GLY A 13 2.21 10.60 -5.44
C GLY A 13 2.34 9.58 -4.31
N VAL A 14 1.57 9.83 -3.28
CA VAL A 14 1.50 8.97 -2.09
C VAL A 14 0.66 7.73 -2.39
N VAL A 15 1.25 6.57 -2.21
CA VAL A 15 0.54 5.29 -2.33
C VAL A 15 -0.04 4.92 -0.97
N ILE A 16 -1.36 4.90 -0.88
CA ILE A 16 -2.11 4.76 0.37
C ILE A 16 -2.68 3.35 0.51
N PRO A 17 -2.15 2.50 1.39
CA PRO A 17 -2.82 1.27 1.78
C PRO A 17 -4.10 1.62 2.54
N LEU A 18 -5.26 1.46 1.89
CA LEU A 18 -6.55 1.84 2.45
C LEU A 18 -6.99 0.87 3.54
N ALA A 19 -7.50 1.41 4.64
CA ALA A 19 -8.07 0.61 5.71
C ALA A 19 -9.38 -0.04 5.28
N THR A 20 -9.57 -1.30 5.67
CA THR A 20 -10.85 -2.02 5.58
C THR A 20 -11.59 -1.93 6.91
N ILE A 21 -12.87 -1.58 6.88
CA ILE A 21 -13.68 -1.35 8.08
C ILE A 21 -14.55 -2.57 8.35
N PHE A 22 -14.61 -2.96 9.62
CA PHE A 22 -15.48 -4.04 10.10
C PHE A 22 -16.52 -3.48 11.07
N LYS A 23 -17.71 -4.08 11.06
CA LYS A 23 -18.74 -3.83 12.06
C LYS A 23 -18.40 -4.52 13.39
N ASP A 24 -19.14 -4.22 14.44
CA ASP A 24 -18.90 -4.80 15.78
C ASP A 24 -19.06 -6.33 15.80
N ASP A 25 -19.87 -6.91 14.89
CA ASP A 25 -20.01 -8.35 14.70
C ASP A 25 -18.88 -8.96 13.83
N LEU A 26 -17.86 -8.16 13.49
CA LEU A 26 -16.73 -8.50 12.63
C LEU A 26 -17.10 -8.74 11.16
N SER A 27 -18.31 -8.50 10.70
CA SER A 27 -18.64 -8.50 9.28
C SER A 27 -17.99 -7.29 8.57
N LEU A 28 -17.72 -7.41 7.26
CA LEU A 28 -17.20 -6.31 6.46
C LEU A 28 -18.23 -5.17 6.41
N ASP A 29 -17.79 -3.96 6.72
CA ASP A 29 -18.57 -2.73 6.52
C ASP A 29 -18.16 -2.07 5.20
N VAL A 30 -18.86 -2.46 4.13
CA VAL A 30 -18.60 -1.97 2.78
C VAL A 30 -18.84 -0.45 2.70
N ASP A 31 -19.95 0.01 3.28
CA ASP A 31 -20.35 1.43 3.22
C ASP A 31 -19.34 2.33 3.96
N ALA A 32 -18.93 1.92 5.16
CA ALA A 32 -17.91 2.65 5.93
C ALA A 32 -16.54 2.62 5.24
N THR A 33 -16.17 1.49 4.61
CA THR A 33 -14.94 1.40 3.80
C THR A 33 -15.00 2.39 2.64
N GLN A 34 -16.09 2.40 1.88
CA GLN A 34 -16.29 3.33 0.77
C GLN A 34 -16.30 4.80 1.23
N ALA A 35 -16.99 5.10 2.33
CA ALA A 35 -17.05 6.45 2.90
C ALA A 35 -15.66 6.96 3.33
N ASN A 36 -14.80 6.10 3.86
CA ASN A 36 -13.41 6.46 4.17
C ASN A 36 -12.60 6.82 2.94
N VAL A 37 -12.78 6.11 1.84
CA VAL A 37 -12.11 6.43 0.56
C VAL A 37 -12.62 7.75 0.01
N GLN A 38 -13.95 7.96 0.02
CA GLN A 38 -14.55 9.22 -0.42
C GLN A 38 -14.05 10.40 0.41
N TRP A 39 -13.92 10.22 1.73
CA TRP A 39 -13.37 11.28 2.58
C TRP A 39 -11.93 11.67 2.17
N ILE A 40 -11.06 10.71 1.83
CA ILE A 40 -9.70 11.04 1.35
C ILE A 40 -9.78 11.84 0.04
N VAL A 41 -10.71 11.49 -0.85
CA VAL A 41 -10.96 12.25 -2.09
C VAL A 41 -11.42 13.67 -1.77
N ASP A 42 -12.38 13.83 -0.86
CA ASP A 42 -12.91 15.13 -0.44
C ASP A 42 -11.85 16.01 0.24
N GLN A 43 -10.82 15.40 0.85
CA GLN A 43 -9.67 16.12 1.40
C GLN A 43 -8.70 16.63 0.31
N GLY A 44 -8.81 16.18 -0.93
CA GLY A 44 -7.98 16.66 -2.04
C GLY A 44 -7.13 15.60 -2.76
N ALA A 45 -7.42 14.31 -2.55
CA ALA A 45 -6.78 13.25 -3.33
C ALA A 45 -7.13 13.40 -4.83
N LYS A 46 -6.11 13.31 -5.66
CA LYS A 46 -6.25 13.43 -7.13
C LYS A 46 -5.09 12.73 -7.83
N PRO A 47 -5.20 12.51 -9.15
CA PRO A 47 -4.05 12.07 -9.95
C PRO A 47 -2.85 13.00 -9.78
N GLY A 48 -1.64 12.43 -9.63
CA GLY A 48 -0.40 13.18 -9.43
C GLY A 48 -0.08 13.56 -7.98
N ASN A 49 -0.97 13.22 -7.01
CA ASN A 49 -0.62 13.28 -5.59
C ASN A 49 -1.01 12.01 -4.82
N THR A 50 -1.87 11.17 -5.38
CA THR A 50 -2.44 10.00 -4.69
C THR A 50 -2.53 8.78 -5.60
N VAL A 51 -2.18 7.63 -5.04
CA VAL A 51 -2.44 6.29 -5.59
C VAL A 51 -3.04 5.44 -4.45
N PHE A 52 -4.12 4.70 -4.70
CA PHE A 52 -4.69 3.82 -3.68
C PHE A 52 -4.14 2.38 -3.76
N ILE A 53 -4.07 1.70 -2.60
CA ILE A 53 -3.96 0.24 -2.54
C ILE A 53 -5.23 -0.30 -1.93
N ALA A 54 -6.02 -0.99 -2.75
CA ALA A 54 -7.21 -1.70 -2.29
C ALA A 54 -6.80 -3.04 -1.66
N VAL A 55 -7.30 -3.28 -0.46
CA VAL A 55 -7.19 -4.58 0.23
C VAL A 55 -5.73 -5.08 0.31
N GLY A 56 -4.80 -4.17 0.67
CA GLY A 56 -3.41 -4.52 0.98
C GLY A 56 -3.25 -5.12 2.37
N SER A 57 -2.01 -5.23 2.85
CA SER A 57 -1.73 -5.62 4.25
C SER A 57 -2.39 -4.65 5.22
N GLY A 58 -2.28 -3.33 4.98
CA GLY A 58 -2.99 -2.30 5.75
C GLY A 58 -4.53 -2.34 5.60
N GLY A 59 -5.03 -3.03 4.58
CA GLY A 59 -6.46 -3.31 4.35
C GLY A 59 -6.87 -4.73 4.78
N ASP A 60 -6.09 -5.39 5.62
CA ASP A 60 -6.44 -6.66 6.28
C ASP A 60 -6.74 -7.83 5.32
N PHE A 61 -6.14 -7.89 4.10
CA PHE A 61 -6.47 -8.91 3.09
C PHE A 61 -6.39 -10.36 3.60
N THR A 62 -5.53 -10.60 4.58
CA THR A 62 -5.27 -11.94 5.13
C THR A 62 -6.42 -12.52 5.94
N VAL A 63 -7.32 -11.67 6.41
CA VAL A 63 -8.47 -12.04 7.24
C VAL A 63 -9.81 -11.81 6.53
N LEU A 64 -9.78 -11.55 5.23
CA LEU A 64 -10.94 -11.44 4.37
C LEU A 64 -11.13 -12.69 3.53
N THR A 65 -12.37 -13.12 3.38
CA THR A 65 -12.73 -14.12 2.37
C THR A 65 -12.55 -13.55 0.95
N THR A 66 -12.52 -14.40 -0.06
CA THR A 66 -12.43 -13.93 -1.46
C THR A 66 -13.58 -12.99 -1.81
N GLU A 67 -14.81 -13.30 -1.37
CA GLU A 67 -15.98 -12.45 -1.62
C GLU A 67 -15.91 -11.10 -0.89
N GLU A 68 -15.43 -11.08 0.35
CA GLU A 68 -15.19 -9.83 1.08
C GLU A 68 -14.09 -9.00 0.41
N ARG A 69 -13.03 -9.63 -0.12
CA ARG A 69 -11.98 -8.93 -0.88
C ARG A 69 -12.56 -8.30 -2.13
N LYS A 70 -13.39 -9.02 -2.89
CA LYS A 70 -14.08 -8.51 -4.08
C LYS A 70 -14.98 -7.32 -3.72
N ALA A 71 -15.77 -7.44 -2.65
CA ALA A 71 -16.66 -6.38 -2.21
C ALA A 71 -15.89 -5.11 -1.78
N ALA A 72 -14.80 -5.25 -1.03
CA ALA A 72 -13.97 -4.13 -0.62
C ALA A 72 -13.23 -3.48 -1.81
N ILE A 73 -12.68 -4.28 -2.74
CA ILE A 73 -12.06 -3.78 -3.97
C ILE A 73 -13.08 -2.98 -4.78
N LYS A 74 -14.31 -3.49 -4.93
CA LYS A 74 -15.36 -2.78 -5.65
C LYS A 74 -15.74 -1.46 -4.97
N ALA A 75 -15.93 -1.46 -3.65
CA ALA A 75 -16.24 -0.25 -2.89
C ALA A 75 -15.18 0.86 -3.09
N ILE A 76 -13.90 0.46 -3.15
CA ILE A 76 -12.81 1.38 -3.41
C ILE A 76 -12.81 1.84 -4.87
N ALA A 77 -13.03 0.92 -5.83
CA ALA A 77 -13.08 1.23 -7.25
C ALA A 77 -14.25 2.19 -7.58
N ASP A 78 -15.41 2.01 -6.95
CA ASP A 78 -16.60 2.87 -7.14
C ASP A 78 -16.33 4.35 -6.77
N VAL A 79 -15.33 4.61 -5.94
CA VAL A 79 -14.86 5.98 -5.64
C VAL A 79 -13.66 6.35 -6.50
N ALA A 80 -12.68 5.49 -6.62
CA ALA A 80 -11.41 5.81 -7.27
C ALA A 80 -11.54 6.02 -8.78
N VAL A 81 -12.28 5.14 -9.47
CA VAL A 81 -12.40 5.15 -10.94
C VAL A 81 -13.08 6.42 -11.46
N PRO A 82 -14.24 6.85 -10.94
CA PRO A 82 -14.86 8.11 -11.36
C PRO A 82 -14.00 9.35 -11.10
N ASN A 83 -13.14 9.31 -10.10
CA ASN A 83 -12.22 10.39 -9.75
C ASN A 83 -10.85 10.27 -10.45
N ASN A 84 -10.68 9.28 -11.35
CA ASN A 84 -9.44 8.98 -12.06
C ASN A 84 -8.22 8.74 -11.13
N ILE A 85 -8.44 8.33 -9.88
CA ILE A 85 -7.35 8.07 -8.93
C ILE A 85 -6.78 6.68 -9.23
N PRO A 86 -5.48 6.59 -9.56
CA PRO A 86 -4.84 5.30 -9.82
C PRO A 86 -4.94 4.38 -8.62
N THR A 87 -5.26 3.12 -8.85
CA THR A 87 -5.46 2.17 -7.78
C THR A 87 -4.75 0.84 -8.06
N PHE A 88 -3.98 0.38 -7.10
CA PHE A 88 -3.54 -1.00 -7.01
C PHE A 88 -4.56 -1.84 -6.27
N ALA A 89 -4.60 -3.14 -6.56
CA ALA A 89 -5.25 -4.09 -5.68
C ALA A 89 -4.30 -5.20 -5.25
N SER A 90 -4.48 -5.70 -4.04
CA SER A 90 -3.77 -6.90 -3.58
C SER A 90 -4.51 -8.15 -3.99
N VAL A 91 -3.83 -9.02 -4.72
CA VAL A 91 -4.39 -10.30 -5.21
C VAL A 91 -3.66 -11.51 -4.61
N GLN A 92 -2.81 -11.30 -3.60
CA GLN A 92 -2.04 -12.37 -2.97
C GLN A 92 -2.96 -13.46 -2.43
N SER A 93 -2.59 -14.71 -2.70
CA SER A 93 -3.24 -15.91 -2.18
C SER A 93 -2.23 -17.06 -2.12
N THR A 94 -2.54 -18.09 -1.36
CA THR A 94 -1.84 -19.37 -1.40
C THR A 94 -2.38 -20.27 -2.53
N ASP A 95 -3.54 -19.94 -3.10
CA ASP A 95 -4.16 -20.63 -4.25
C ASP A 95 -4.08 -19.74 -5.49
N ILE A 96 -3.41 -20.23 -6.54
CA ILE A 96 -3.26 -19.50 -7.80
C ILE A 96 -4.61 -19.20 -8.48
N ARG A 97 -5.62 -20.06 -8.30
CA ARG A 97 -6.96 -19.86 -8.88
C ARG A 97 -7.63 -18.63 -8.27
N THR A 98 -7.50 -18.45 -6.95
CA THR A 98 -7.96 -17.25 -6.25
C THR A 98 -7.23 -16.00 -6.74
N THR A 99 -5.90 -16.09 -6.96
CA THR A 99 -5.14 -14.96 -7.53
C THR A 99 -5.63 -14.60 -8.92
N ILE A 100 -5.87 -15.58 -9.80
CA ILE A 100 -6.42 -15.36 -11.14
C ILE A 100 -7.81 -14.72 -11.06
N GLU A 101 -8.69 -15.27 -10.23
CA GLU A 101 -10.04 -14.76 -10.02
C GLU A 101 -10.06 -13.31 -9.57
N LEU A 102 -9.19 -12.94 -8.61
CA LEU A 102 -9.07 -11.57 -8.13
C LEU A 102 -8.47 -10.63 -9.20
N CYS A 103 -7.53 -11.10 -10.02
CA CYS A 103 -7.03 -10.32 -11.14
C CYS A 103 -8.13 -9.99 -12.15
N GLN A 104 -8.94 -11.01 -12.54
CA GLN A 104 -10.08 -10.83 -13.44
C GLN A 104 -11.14 -9.90 -12.85
N TRP A 105 -11.42 -10.03 -11.54
CA TRP A 105 -12.33 -9.11 -10.86
C TRP A 105 -11.79 -7.66 -10.85
N CYS A 106 -10.50 -7.46 -10.61
CA CYS A 106 -9.87 -6.14 -10.69
C CYS A 106 -10.04 -5.51 -12.08
N GLU A 107 -9.85 -6.30 -13.12
CA GLU A 107 -10.04 -5.88 -14.51
C GLU A 107 -11.50 -5.48 -14.79
N GLU A 108 -12.48 -6.27 -14.30
CA GLU A 108 -13.91 -6.02 -14.44
C GLU A 108 -14.34 -4.71 -13.76
N VAL A 109 -13.80 -4.40 -12.58
CA VAL A 109 -14.18 -3.19 -11.82
C VAL A 109 -13.32 -1.96 -12.13
N GLY A 110 -12.40 -2.05 -13.11
CA GLY A 110 -11.60 -0.93 -13.61
C GLY A 110 -10.34 -0.61 -12.81
N ILE A 111 -9.81 -1.57 -12.05
CA ILE A 111 -8.48 -1.45 -11.41
C ILE A 111 -7.40 -1.69 -12.47
N ASP A 112 -6.48 -0.75 -12.60
CA ASP A 112 -5.44 -0.80 -13.63
C ASP A 112 -4.29 -1.76 -13.31
N ILE A 113 -3.91 -1.92 -12.04
CA ILE A 113 -2.69 -2.61 -11.60
C ILE A 113 -3.00 -3.46 -10.38
N VAL A 114 -2.38 -4.65 -10.29
CA VAL A 114 -2.42 -5.50 -9.10
C VAL A 114 -1.02 -5.73 -8.54
N GLN A 115 -0.90 -5.85 -7.22
CA GLN A 115 0.34 -6.26 -6.57
C GLN A 115 0.54 -7.75 -6.78
N MET A 116 1.56 -8.11 -7.56
CA MET A 116 1.88 -9.49 -7.86
C MET A 116 3.05 -9.97 -7.01
N SER A 117 2.77 -10.85 -6.08
CA SER A 117 3.75 -11.55 -5.27
C SER A 117 3.54 -13.06 -5.36
N SER A 118 4.48 -13.82 -4.80
CA SER A 118 4.34 -15.27 -4.69
C SER A 118 3.35 -15.70 -3.61
N ALA A 119 3.01 -16.98 -3.58
CA ALA A 119 2.40 -17.64 -2.43
C ALA A 119 3.26 -17.43 -1.16
N TYR A 120 2.63 -17.37 0.02
CA TYR A 120 3.29 -16.87 1.24
C TYR A 120 3.36 -17.88 2.41
N TYR A 121 2.88 -19.10 2.26
CA TYR A 121 2.95 -20.10 3.33
C TYR A 121 4.25 -20.91 3.27
N TYR A 122 4.70 -21.26 2.06
CA TYR A 122 5.93 -22.01 1.86
C TYR A 122 7.13 -21.07 1.67
N ASP A 123 8.33 -21.60 1.90
CA ASP A 123 9.59 -20.95 1.54
C ASP A 123 9.81 -21.03 0.02
N VAL A 124 9.17 -20.12 -0.69
CA VAL A 124 9.21 -20.04 -2.17
C VAL A 124 10.61 -19.71 -2.68
N LYS A 125 10.93 -20.24 -3.84
CA LYS A 125 12.21 -20.02 -4.51
C LYS A 125 12.01 -19.11 -5.74
N LYS A 126 13.08 -18.57 -6.25
CA LYS A 126 13.10 -17.70 -7.44
C LYS A 126 12.27 -18.27 -8.60
N GLY A 127 12.46 -19.57 -8.91
CA GLY A 127 11.73 -20.22 -10.00
C GLY A 127 10.23 -20.29 -9.76
N ASP A 128 9.80 -20.50 -8.53
CA ASP A 128 8.39 -20.60 -8.15
C ASP A 128 7.67 -19.25 -8.37
N ILE A 129 8.31 -18.14 -7.94
CA ILE A 129 7.75 -16.79 -8.11
C ILE A 129 7.60 -16.45 -9.59
N ILE A 130 8.63 -16.71 -10.40
CA ILE A 130 8.60 -16.41 -11.83
C ILE A 130 7.55 -17.26 -12.53
N ALA A 131 7.44 -18.56 -12.18
CA ALA A 131 6.42 -19.45 -12.73
C ALA A 131 5.00 -19.00 -12.37
N TRP A 132 4.78 -18.58 -11.09
CA TRP A 132 3.51 -18.04 -10.63
C TRP A 132 3.06 -16.84 -11.45
N VAL A 133 3.91 -15.83 -11.57
CA VAL A 133 3.57 -14.60 -12.32
C VAL A 133 3.29 -14.88 -13.79
N LYS A 134 4.12 -15.75 -14.42
CA LYS A 134 3.92 -16.18 -15.82
C LYS A 134 2.59 -16.92 -16.02
N GLU A 135 2.20 -17.75 -15.06
CA GLU A 135 0.94 -18.49 -15.16
C GLU A 135 -0.26 -17.53 -15.04
N VAL A 136 -0.27 -16.65 -14.02
CA VAL A 136 -1.36 -15.68 -13.85
C VAL A 136 -1.52 -14.78 -15.09
N ALA A 137 -0.41 -14.35 -15.70
CA ALA A 137 -0.42 -13.51 -16.89
C ALA A 137 -1.12 -14.13 -18.13
N LYS A 138 -1.36 -15.43 -18.15
CA LYS A 138 -2.11 -16.09 -19.24
C LYS A 138 -3.61 -15.86 -19.14
N HIS A 139 -4.12 -15.43 -17.97
CA HIS A 139 -5.54 -15.42 -17.65
C HIS A 139 -6.15 -14.03 -17.48
N THR A 140 -5.35 -12.95 -17.59
CA THR A 140 -5.79 -11.57 -17.38
C THR A 140 -4.94 -10.59 -18.16
N ASP A 141 -5.48 -9.42 -18.45
CA ASP A 141 -4.78 -8.27 -19.05
C ASP A 141 -4.54 -7.12 -18.06
N VAL A 142 -4.88 -7.30 -16.77
CA VAL A 142 -4.58 -6.30 -15.74
C VAL A 142 -3.06 -6.10 -15.60
N GLY A 143 -2.62 -4.88 -15.34
CA GLY A 143 -1.21 -4.57 -15.12
C GLY A 143 -0.67 -5.19 -13.83
N PHE A 144 0.59 -5.62 -13.82
CA PHE A 144 1.25 -6.17 -12.64
C PHE A 144 2.28 -5.20 -12.08
N ALA A 145 2.28 -5.04 -10.75
CA ALA A 145 3.40 -4.52 -10.00
C ALA A 145 4.15 -5.68 -9.33
N ALA A 146 5.38 -5.95 -9.75
CA ALA A 146 6.24 -6.90 -9.05
C ALA A 146 6.45 -6.44 -7.62
N TYR A 147 6.07 -7.25 -6.63
CA TYR A 147 6.05 -6.84 -5.24
C TYR A 147 7.04 -7.64 -4.39
N SER A 148 8.06 -6.94 -3.89
CA SER A 148 8.98 -7.47 -2.88
C SER A 148 8.40 -7.27 -1.48
N HIS A 149 8.08 -8.38 -0.78
CA HIS A 149 7.47 -8.37 0.56
C HIS A 149 8.21 -9.29 1.54
N TRP A 150 9.52 -9.13 1.62
CA TRP A 150 10.43 -9.92 2.46
C TRP A 150 10.03 -9.95 3.95
N TYR A 151 9.33 -8.96 4.41
CA TYR A 151 8.85 -8.81 5.80
C TYR A 151 7.60 -9.63 6.11
N SER A 152 6.99 -10.28 5.13
CA SER A 152 5.80 -11.13 5.31
C SER A 152 6.15 -12.61 5.45
N GLY A 153 5.15 -13.46 5.50
CA GLY A 153 5.30 -14.88 5.78
C GLY A 153 6.26 -15.65 4.87
N SER A 154 6.44 -15.24 3.61
CA SER A 154 7.39 -15.89 2.70
C SER A 154 8.86 -15.58 3.02
N LYS A 155 9.14 -14.47 3.70
CA LYS A 155 10.49 -13.95 3.99
C LYS A 155 11.42 -13.88 2.77
N TYR A 156 10.85 -13.85 1.57
CA TYR A 156 11.63 -13.81 0.34
C TYR A 156 11.99 -12.35 0.02
N ASP A 157 13.30 -12.05 0.11
CA ASP A 157 13.83 -10.77 -0.42
C ASP A 157 13.97 -10.88 -1.93
N MET A 158 13.07 -10.25 -2.66
CA MET A 158 13.12 -10.23 -4.12
C MET A 158 14.40 -9.53 -4.57
N THR A 159 15.29 -10.28 -5.21
CA THR A 159 16.51 -9.72 -5.80
C THR A 159 16.22 -9.03 -7.14
N MET A 160 17.11 -8.13 -7.55
CA MET A 160 16.91 -7.37 -8.81
C MET A 160 16.75 -8.27 -10.03
N ASP A 161 17.48 -9.41 -10.09
CA ASP A 161 17.39 -10.36 -11.19
C ASP A 161 16.02 -11.07 -11.27
N VAL A 162 15.37 -11.31 -10.12
CA VAL A 162 14.00 -11.87 -10.09
C VAL A 162 12.99 -10.82 -10.56
N ALA A 163 13.09 -9.59 -10.06
CA ALA A 163 12.24 -8.51 -10.50
C ALA A 163 12.41 -8.23 -12.00
N GLU A 164 13.62 -8.32 -12.51
CA GLU A 164 13.90 -8.18 -13.95
C GLU A 164 13.26 -9.29 -14.80
N GLU A 165 13.30 -10.55 -14.34
CA GLU A 165 12.59 -11.64 -15.02
C GLU A 165 11.08 -11.45 -15.01
N ILE A 166 10.51 -10.93 -13.91
CA ILE A 166 9.10 -10.60 -13.82
C ILE A 166 8.74 -9.43 -14.77
N LEU A 167 9.61 -8.42 -14.89
CA LEU A 167 9.41 -7.31 -15.84
C LEU A 167 9.35 -7.76 -17.32
N LYS A 168 9.87 -8.93 -17.66
CA LYS A 168 9.73 -9.52 -19.02
C LYS A 168 8.32 -10.10 -19.26
N VAL A 169 7.51 -10.27 -18.24
CA VAL A 169 6.12 -10.72 -18.38
C VAL A 169 5.28 -9.56 -18.91
N ARG A 170 4.51 -9.81 -19.96
CA ARG A 170 3.80 -8.78 -20.76
C ARG A 170 2.93 -7.82 -19.94
N ASN A 171 2.39 -8.27 -18.82
CA ASN A 171 1.51 -7.46 -17.96
C ASN A 171 2.29 -6.61 -16.94
N THR A 172 3.59 -6.83 -16.75
CA THR A 172 4.33 -6.17 -15.68
C THR A 172 4.75 -4.77 -16.10
N VAL A 173 4.18 -3.78 -15.43
CA VAL A 173 4.35 -2.35 -15.74
C VAL A 173 4.95 -1.56 -14.57
N ALA A 174 5.00 -2.17 -13.38
CA ALA A 174 5.43 -1.51 -12.16
C ALA A 174 6.24 -2.45 -11.25
N VAL A 175 6.96 -1.83 -10.31
CA VAL A 175 7.65 -2.51 -9.21
C VAL A 175 7.31 -1.80 -7.90
N LYS A 176 6.80 -2.54 -6.93
CA LYS A 176 6.68 -2.08 -5.54
C LYS A 176 7.89 -2.63 -4.79
N TRP A 177 8.87 -1.75 -4.54
CA TRP A 177 10.21 -2.16 -4.17
C TRP A 177 10.54 -1.91 -2.72
N ALA A 178 11.01 -2.94 -2.05
CA ALA A 178 11.63 -2.91 -0.73
C ALA A 178 12.68 -4.02 -0.63
N SER A 179 13.69 -3.85 0.22
CA SER A 179 14.67 -4.88 0.56
C SER A 179 15.23 -4.61 1.97
N PRO A 180 15.53 -5.65 2.77
CA PRO A 180 16.24 -5.48 4.04
C PRO A 180 17.71 -5.10 3.84
N ASN A 181 18.26 -5.39 2.66
CA ASN A 181 19.61 -4.99 2.29
C ASN A 181 19.59 -3.59 1.67
N VAL A 182 20.17 -2.62 2.37
CA VAL A 182 20.15 -1.20 1.95
C VAL A 182 20.80 -1.00 0.58
N ALA A 183 21.90 -1.71 0.26
CA ALA A 183 22.55 -1.61 -1.04
C ALA A 183 21.64 -2.14 -2.16
N ASN A 184 21.01 -3.30 -1.96
CA ASN A 184 20.04 -3.86 -2.89
C ASN A 184 18.80 -2.93 -3.04
N TYR A 185 18.34 -2.36 -1.93
CA TYR A 185 17.21 -1.41 -1.94
C TYR A 185 17.49 -0.18 -2.81
N LEU A 186 18.62 0.51 -2.56
CA LEU A 186 18.97 1.73 -3.31
C LEU A 186 19.30 1.42 -4.78
N ALA A 187 20.04 0.33 -5.03
CA ALA A 187 20.34 -0.11 -6.38
C ALA A 187 19.08 -0.44 -7.17
N GLY A 188 18.10 -1.11 -6.55
CA GLY A 188 16.83 -1.44 -7.19
C GLY A 188 16.00 -0.21 -7.55
N LEU A 189 15.86 0.77 -6.65
CA LEU A 189 15.17 2.04 -6.95
C LEU A 189 15.74 2.70 -8.19
N LYS A 190 17.07 2.89 -8.22
CA LYS A 190 17.78 3.51 -9.36
C LYS A 190 17.66 2.69 -10.66
N TYR A 191 17.70 1.35 -10.53
CA TYR A 191 17.69 0.45 -11.69
C TYR A 191 16.32 0.36 -12.35
N PHE A 192 15.23 0.31 -11.55
CA PHE A 192 13.88 0.12 -12.07
C PHE A 192 13.20 1.42 -12.50
N ALA A 193 13.54 2.58 -11.94
CA ALA A 193 12.91 3.85 -12.26
C ALA A 193 12.87 4.18 -13.77
N PRO A 194 13.92 3.95 -14.58
CA PRO A 194 13.84 4.15 -16.03
C PRO A 194 13.03 3.08 -16.76
N LYS A 195 12.84 1.88 -16.18
CA LYS A 195 12.29 0.71 -16.85
C LYS A 195 10.81 0.47 -16.57
N ALA A 196 10.30 0.89 -15.41
CA ALA A 196 8.94 0.66 -14.95
C ALA A 196 8.48 1.78 -14.02
N ALA A 197 7.19 1.82 -13.70
CA ALA A 197 6.73 2.64 -12.59
C ALA A 197 7.24 2.06 -11.26
N VAL A 198 7.76 2.90 -10.37
CA VAL A 198 8.33 2.43 -9.09
C VAL A 198 7.57 3.03 -7.92
N ALA A 199 6.98 2.16 -7.09
CA ALA A 199 6.49 2.52 -5.77
C ALA A 199 7.55 2.18 -4.73
N ASN A 200 8.12 3.20 -4.10
CA ASN A 200 9.06 3.03 -3.00
C ASN A 200 8.32 2.52 -1.76
N ASN A 201 8.62 1.30 -1.34
CA ASN A 201 8.05 0.65 -0.15
C ASN A 201 9.09 0.48 0.97
N GLY A 202 10.10 1.32 0.99
CA GLY A 202 11.17 1.34 2.00
C GLY A 202 11.22 2.67 2.76
N PRO A 203 12.11 2.76 3.76
CA PRO A 203 12.10 3.85 4.74
C PRO A 203 12.68 5.18 4.21
N LEU A 204 13.43 5.16 3.10
CA LEU A 204 14.12 6.34 2.59
C LEU A 204 13.27 7.05 1.51
N THR A 205 12.15 7.65 1.92
CA THR A 205 11.16 8.27 1.04
C THR A 205 11.78 9.34 0.13
N VAL A 206 12.42 10.34 0.71
CA VAL A 206 13.01 11.47 -0.03
C VAL A 206 14.15 10.99 -0.94
N HIS A 207 15.03 10.14 -0.43
CA HIS A 207 16.13 9.61 -1.23
C HIS A 207 15.63 8.71 -2.38
N GLY A 208 14.56 7.94 -2.14
CA GLY A 208 13.91 7.16 -3.19
C GLY A 208 13.34 8.04 -4.30
N HIS A 209 12.76 9.19 -3.97
CA HIS A 209 12.30 10.16 -4.96
C HIS A 209 13.46 10.74 -5.79
N GLN A 210 14.59 11.08 -5.15
CA GLN A 210 15.81 11.53 -5.83
C GLN A 210 16.37 10.47 -6.80
N LEU A 211 16.17 9.18 -6.50
CA LEU A 211 16.55 8.06 -7.38
C LEU A 211 15.51 7.77 -8.49
N GLY A 212 14.40 8.50 -8.53
CA GLY A 212 13.41 8.43 -9.59
C GLY A 212 12.13 7.65 -9.26
N ALA A 213 11.95 7.17 -8.01
CA ALA A 213 10.71 6.58 -7.55
C ALA A 213 9.71 7.68 -7.19
N LYS A 214 8.80 8.01 -8.11
CA LYS A 214 7.81 9.08 -7.90
C LYS A 214 6.68 8.71 -6.96
N ALA A 215 6.40 7.43 -6.80
CA ALA A 215 5.40 6.93 -5.87
C ALA A 215 6.08 6.36 -4.62
N TRP A 216 5.46 6.56 -3.44
CA TRP A 216 5.96 6.11 -2.15
C TRP A 216 4.83 5.75 -1.19
N ILE A 217 5.04 4.75 -0.33
CA ILE A 217 4.01 4.21 0.53
C ILE A 217 3.88 5.03 1.81
N SER A 218 2.64 5.40 2.17
CA SER A 218 2.30 5.95 3.49
C SER A 218 0.90 5.54 3.91
N HIS A 219 0.74 5.14 5.16
CA HIS A 219 -0.56 4.87 5.78
C HIS A 219 -1.22 6.13 6.36
N VAL A 220 -0.42 7.18 6.59
CA VAL A 220 -0.85 8.45 7.23
C VAL A 220 -2.08 9.08 6.57
N PRO A 221 -2.25 9.04 5.23
CA PRO A 221 -3.42 9.66 4.61
C PRO A 221 -4.78 9.02 4.96
N ASN A 222 -4.81 7.83 5.58
CA ASN A 222 -6.06 7.29 6.11
C ASN A 222 -6.66 8.19 7.21
N PHE A 223 -5.85 9.07 7.84
CA PHE A 223 -6.31 9.94 8.92
C PHE A 223 -5.76 11.38 8.85
N PHE A 224 -4.61 11.61 8.19
CA PHE A 224 -3.99 12.94 8.04
C PHE A 224 -3.35 13.09 6.64
N PRO A 225 -4.13 13.18 5.56
CA PRO A 225 -3.62 13.18 4.19
C PRO A 225 -2.76 14.41 3.86
N GLN A 226 -3.03 15.56 4.46
CA GLN A 226 -2.31 16.82 4.20
C GLN A 226 -0.82 16.70 4.47
N HIS A 227 -0.41 15.93 5.49
CA HIS A 227 0.99 15.65 5.79
C HIS A 227 1.72 15.03 4.60
N SER A 228 1.21 13.90 4.12
CA SER A 228 1.87 13.17 3.05
C SER A 228 1.83 13.94 1.71
N TRP A 229 0.77 14.68 1.44
CA TRP A 229 0.72 15.54 0.25
C TRP A 229 1.71 16.69 0.33
N LYS A 230 1.90 17.31 1.52
CA LYS A 230 2.94 18.33 1.72
C LYS A 230 4.33 17.78 1.44
N VAL A 231 4.65 16.60 1.95
CA VAL A 231 5.92 15.92 1.67
C VAL A 231 6.09 15.68 0.17
N HIS A 232 5.06 15.17 -0.51
CA HIS A 232 5.11 14.92 -1.95
C HIS A 232 5.29 16.21 -2.77
N GLU A 233 4.59 17.28 -2.41
CA GLU A 233 4.73 18.62 -3.01
C GLU A 233 6.18 19.12 -2.90
N LEU A 234 6.75 19.06 -1.69
CA LEU A 234 8.13 19.50 -1.43
C LEU A 234 9.14 18.69 -2.23
N MET A 235 8.99 17.36 -2.29
CA MET A 235 9.87 16.50 -3.10
C MET A 235 9.75 16.82 -4.59
N THR A 236 8.55 17.06 -5.10
CA THR A 236 8.30 17.41 -6.50
C THR A 236 8.90 18.76 -6.86
N ALA A 237 8.91 19.72 -5.91
CA ALA A 237 9.54 21.01 -6.04
C ALA A 237 11.08 20.97 -5.86
N GLY A 238 11.66 19.83 -5.46
CA GLY A 238 13.08 19.70 -5.18
C GLY A 238 13.50 20.20 -3.80
N ASN A 239 12.56 20.54 -2.92
CA ASN A 239 12.79 21.03 -1.56
C ASN A 239 13.00 19.86 -0.57
N TYR A 240 14.04 19.06 -0.82
CA TYR A 240 14.25 17.79 -0.13
C TYR A 240 14.56 17.91 1.36
N ASP A 241 15.29 18.95 1.78
CA ASP A 241 15.62 19.18 3.19
C ASP A 241 14.34 19.48 3.98
N GLU A 242 13.45 20.29 3.41
CA GLU A 242 12.17 20.61 4.04
C GLU A 242 11.23 19.40 4.05
N ALA A 243 11.22 18.59 2.99
CA ALA A 243 10.49 17.32 2.95
C ALA A 243 10.96 16.34 4.05
N ASN A 244 12.27 16.19 4.24
CA ASN A 244 12.82 15.38 5.34
C ASN A 244 12.38 15.93 6.71
N LYS A 245 12.43 17.26 6.90
CA LYS A 245 12.00 17.85 8.16
C LYS A 245 10.54 17.55 8.49
N VAL A 246 9.64 17.70 7.50
CA VAL A 246 8.20 17.38 7.70
C VAL A 246 8.01 15.90 8.04
N LEU A 247 8.74 14.99 7.38
CA LEU A 247 8.73 13.56 7.70
C LEU A 247 9.25 13.32 9.13
N ASP A 248 10.44 13.80 9.47
CA ASP A 248 11.06 13.54 10.76
C ASP A 248 10.22 14.08 11.93
N ASP A 249 9.61 15.27 11.76
CA ASP A 249 8.78 15.90 12.78
C ASP A 249 7.50 15.10 13.10
N PHE A 250 7.04 14.24 12.19
CA PHE A 250 5.86 13.39 12.37
C PHE A 250 6.24 11.91 12.53
N ASP A 251 7.02 11.38 11.62
CA ASP A 251 7.25 9.94 11.49
C ASP A 251 8.06 9.35 12.64
N ASN A 252 8.89 10.14 13.35
CA ASN A 252 9.63 9.65 14.52
C ASN A 252 8.68 9.15 15.63
N ASP A 253 7.68 9.95 16.02
CA ASP A 253 6.69 9.53 17.02
C ASP A 253 5.72 8.49 16.45
N TYR A 254 5.31 8.64 15.19
CA TYR A 254 4.41 7.74 14.50
C TYR A 254 5.00 6.32 14.44
N SER A 255 6.24 6.19 13.96
CA SER A 255 6.91 4.87 13.85
C SER A 255 7.06 4.17 15.20
N GLN A 256 7.41 4.92 16.26
CA GLN A 256 7.49 4.33 17.60
C GLN A 256 6.15 3.80 18.10
N ILE A 257 5.05 4.49 17.79
CA ILE A 257 3.71 4.01 18.13
C ILE A 257 3.40 2.71 17.37
N LEU A 258 3.75 2.65 16.07
CA LEU A 258 3.53 1.45 15.25
C LEU A 258 4.39 0.28 15.72
N ASP A 259 5.65 0.52 16.08
CA ASP A 259 6.57 -0.50 16.59
C ASP A 259 6.04 -1.12 17.90
N ASP A 260 5.53 -0.28 18.81
CA ASP A 260 4.96 -0.75 20.08
C ASP A 260 3.66 -1.56 19.89
N ILE A 261 2.81 -1.18 18.93
CA ILE A 261 1.63 -1.98 18.54
C ILE A 261 2.11 -3.30 17.92
N GLY A 262 3.03 -3.23 16.95
CA GLY A 262 3.55 -4.38 16.22
C GLY A 262 4.31 -5.38 17.09
N ALA A 263 4.90 -4.94 18.21
CA ALA A 263 5.54 -5.82 19.19
C ALA A 263 4.53 -6.70 19.94
N GLN A 264 3.25 -6.32 19.97
CA GLN A 264 2.21 -7.01 20.74
C GLN A 264 1.21 -7.77 19.89
N THR A 265 1.10 -7.45 18.59
CA THR A 265 0.12 -8.08 17.70
C THR A 265 0.60 -8.13 16.27
N ALA A 266 0.04 -9.07 15.50
CA ALA A 266 0.26 -9.15 14.06
C ALA A 266 -0.80 -8.33 13.29
N GLY A 267 -0.51 -8.06 12.02
CA GLY A 267 -1.40 -7.34 11.12
C GLY A 267 -1.06 -5.84 11.01
N GLU A 268 -1.46 -5.23 9.92
CA GLU A 268 -1.18 -3.81 9.64
C GLU A 268 -2.44 -2.94 9.71
N GLY A 269 -3.63 -3.50 9.55
CA GLY A 269 -4.88 -2.73 9.63
C GLY A 269 -5.08 -2.03 10.98
N ILE A 270 -4.57 -2.63 12.05
CA ILE A 270 -4.60 -2.03 13.39
C ILE A 270 -3.74 -0.76 13.53
N PHE A 271 -2.78 -0.53 12.64
CA PHE A 271 -1.87 0.62 12.75
C PHE A 271 -2.57 1.96 12.49
N VAL A 272 -3.58 1.99 11.65
CA VAL A 272 -4.25 3.25 11.27
C VAL A 272 -5.59 3.46 11.98
N LYS A 273 -6.28 2.39 12.37
CA LYS A 273 -7.61 2.46 12.99
C LYS A 273 -7.67 3.30 14.27
N PRO A 274 -6.70 3.24 15.21
CA PRO A 274 -6.69 4.09 16.39
C PRO A 274 -6.58 5.59 16.05
N PHE A 275 -5.80 5.96 15.05
CA PHE A 275 -5.69 7.33 14.57
C PHE A 275 -6.97 7.80 13.89
N MET A 276 -7.59 6.94 13.04
CA MET A 276 -8.88 7.22 12.43
C MET A 276 -9.96 7.44 13.48
N LYS A 277 -10.00 6.61 14.53
CA LYS A 277 -10.91 6.76 15.68
C LYS A 277 -10.69 8.10 16.38
N TYR A 278 -9.43 8.49 16.63
CA TYR A 278 -9.10 9.78 17.23
C TYR A 278 -9.64 10.95 16.38
N MET A 279 -9.57 10.85 15.06
CA MET A 279 -10.09 11.84 14.12
C MET A 279 -11.62 11.76 13.93
N GLY A 280 -12.34 10.97 14.75
CA GLY A 280 -13.80 10.82 14.67
C GLY A 280 -14.28 10.09 13.42
N ARG A 281 -13.43 9.29 12.79
CA ARG A 281 -13.76 8.58 11.55
C ARG A 281 -14.15 7.12 11.81
N PRO A 282 -14.97 6.50 10.94
CA PRO A 282 -15.22 5.08 10.99
C PRO A 282 -13.91 4.29 10.97
N SER A 283 -13.66 3.49 11.99
CA SER A 283 -12.45 2.67 12.12
C SER A 283 -12.77 1.20 12.36
N GLY A 284 -13.85 0.92 13.09
CA GLY A 284 -14.27 -0.43 13.45
C GLY A 284 -13.25 -1.21 14.29
N PRO A 285 -13.60 -2.43 14.71
CA PRO A 285 -12.66 -3.34 15.36
C PRO A 285 -11.66 -3.92 14.35
N SER A 286 -10.63 -4.59 14.86
CA SER A 286 -9.73 -5.43 14.05
C SER A 286 -10.14 -6.90 14.18
N ARG A 287 -9.96 -7.68 13.11
CA ARG A 287 -10.09 -9.14 13.12
C ARG A 287 -8.79 -9.78 13.61
N LEU A 288 -8.88 -10.90 14.30
CA LEU A 288 -7.71 -11.70 14.62
C LEU A 288 -6.97 -12.12 13.33
N PRO A 289 -5.62 -12.16 13.37
CA PRO A 289 -4.75 -12.15 14.55
C PRO A 289 -4.45 -10.78 15.17
N SER A 290 -4.98 -9.67 14.62
CA SER A 290 -4.78 -8.34 15.20
C SER A 290 -5.57 -8.21 16.52
N VAL A 291 -4.85 -8.12 17.65
CA VAL A 291 -5.45 -8.06 18.98
C VAL A 291 -5.69 -6.62 19.39
N GLN A 292 -6.97 -6.24 19.59
CA GLN A 292 -7.35 -4.86 19.91
C GLN A 292 -6.69 -4.33 21.21
N SER A 293 -6.38 -5.20 22.17
CA SER A 293 -5.69 -4.82 23.43
C SER A 293 -4.24 -4.39 23.24
N ALA A 294 -3.66 -4.57 22.03
CA ALA A 294 -2.35 -4.01 21.71
C ALA A 294 -2.37 -2.47 21.67
N VAL A 295 -3.55 -1.86 21.47
CA VAL A 295 -3.73 -0.41 21.57
C VAL A 295 -4.04 -0.06 23.03
N THR A 296 -2.98 0.12 23.82
CA THR A 296 -3.06 0.44 25.26
C THR A 296 -3.48 1.89 25.49
N ASP A 297 -3.76 2.24 26.76
CA ASP A 297 -4.07 3.62 27.15
C ASP A 297 -2.86 4.55 26.90
N ASP A 298 -1.63 4.06 27.12
CA ASP A 298 -0.41 4.82 26.81
C ASP A 298 -0.32 5.12 25.30
N ILE A 299 -0.50 4.12 24.46
CA ILE A 299 -0.52 4.30 23.00
C ILE A 299 -1.60 5.32 22.60
N THR A 300 -2.78 5.22 23.20
CA THR A 300 -3.88 6.17 22.95
C THR A 300 -3.50 7.61 23.31
N GLN A 301 -2.81 7.83 24.45
CA GLN A 301 -2.34 9.15 24.85
C GLN A 301 -1.23 9.68 23.91
N ARG A 302 -0.34 8.82 23.44
CA ARG A 302 0.71 9.20 22.48
C ARG A 302 0.12 9.56 21.12
N ILE A 303 -0.88 8.83 20.65
CA ILE A 303 -1.65 9.17 19.43
C ILE A 303 -2.28 10.56 19.60
N LYS A 304 -2.97 10.81 20.71
CA LYS A 304 -3.55 12.12 20.99
C LYS A 304 -2.49 13.23 20.92
N LYS A 305 -1.36 13.07 21.63
CA LYS A 305 -0.28 14.06 21.67
C LYS A 305 0.28 14.34 20.26
N LEU A 306 0.49 13.30 19.45
CA LEU A 306 0.98 13.44 18.08
C LEU A 306 -0.04 14.19 17.22
N MET A 307 -1.30 13.78 17.27
CA MET A 307 -2.34 14.35 16.42
C MET A 307 -2.72 15.79 16.81
N ASP A 308 -2.63 16.15 18.09
CA ASP A 308 -2.85 17.54 18.57
C ASP A 308 -1.80 18.51 18.00
N ARG A 309 -0.54 18.06 17.81
CA ARG A 309 0.53 18.88 17.23
C ARG A 309 0.65 18.78 15.71
N ALA A 310 0.09 17.75 15.09
CA ALA A 310 0.24 17.45 13.66
C ALA A 310 -0.09 18.67 12.74
N PRO A 311 -1.14 19.47 12.98
CA PRO A 311 -1.41 20.65 12.14
C PRO A 311 -0.30 21.71 12.14
N SER A 312 0.59 21.71 13.13
CA SER A 312 1.72 22.67 13.21
C SER A 312 2.98 22.19 12.49
N ILE A 313 2.97 20.94 11.97
CA ILE A 313 4.10 20.33 11.26
C ILE A 313 4.11 20.69 9.77
N ILE A 314 2.92 21.03 9.18
CA ILE A 314 2.73 21.23 7.74
C ILE A 314 2.48 22.71 7.39
#